data_20fd4aa2ddcbd9e9480963cb588c6e41
#
_entry.id   20fd4aa2ddcbd9e9480963cb588c6e41
#
_cell.length_a   1.000
_cell.length_b   1.000
_cell.length_c   1.000
_cell.angle_alpha   90.00
_cell.angle_beta   90.00
_cell.angle_gamma   90.00
#
_symmetry.space_group_name_H-M   'P 1'
#
loop_
_entity.id
_entity.type
_entity.pdbx_description
1 polymer ?
#
loop_
_entity_poly.entity_id
_entity_poly.type
_entity_poly.pdbx_seq_one_letter_code
_entity_poly.pdbx_strand_id
1 'polypeptide(L)'
;MDGFNENSNEQQVQQPMGCLHRFSKTIKVVIIGLLILLLMIPMFMIENLISERGRTQEEAIDEVSEKWSLAQTITGPYLNLQYPVVIENNGEKKVSIKDLILFPDELMVSGQLKTEILKRSIYEVNVYQSELTLKGSFSSEELKKSRIDMEQLQFDRAAICLNLTDMRGISEQISITLGDSVYIFEPGMDNRGIDNTGVHAIANLSELKQNKKLPYEIKIKLKGSQSLNFIPLGKTTRVDLKANWNTPSFTGNYLPNNRNITEKEFSAQWQVLNLNRNYSQVMADYNTSNIKDIENSSFGVNFKIPVEQYQQSMRSAKYAILIILLTFGVIFFTEIMNKTRIHALQYLLVGLALCLFYSLLLSFSEHVGFNPAYLLSSALTIILVGGYMFGITKKKKPSLIMSGLLAILYIYIFVLIQLETFALLAGSLGLFIILSIVMYFSKKIDWFNE
;
A
#
# COMPACT_ATOMS: atom_id res chain seq x y z
N MET A 1 99.91 -20.96 37.94
CA MET A 1 99.96 -20.51 36.56
C MET A 1 98.63 -20.72 35.99
N ASP A 2 97.89 -19.81 36.17
CA ASP A 2 97.16 -18.82 35.46
C ASP A 2 95.91 -19.39 34.78
N GLY A 3 94.84 -19.24 35.45
CA GLY A 3 93.45 -19.44 34.98
C GLY A 3 92.90 -18.13 34.50
N PHE A 4 92.45 -18.08 33.27
CA PHE A 4 91.59 -17.00 32.82
C PHE A 4 90.13 -17.45 32.87
N ASN A 5 89.37 -16.73 33.69
CA ASN A 5 87.95 -16.79 33.81
C ASN A 5 87.38 -15.80 32.79
N GLU A 6 86.77 -16.21 31.71
CA GLU A 6 85.95 -15.38 30.86
C GLU A 6 84.48 -15.55 31.23
N ASN A 7 83.92 -14.53 31.97
CA ASN A 7 82.51 -14.30 32.18
C ASN A 7 81.94 -13.69 30.91
N SER A 8 81.30 -14.43 30.03
CA SER A 8 80.48 -13.95 28.94
C SER A 8 79.07 -13.58 29.48
N ASN A 9 78.89 -12.28 29.79
CA ASN A 9 77.57 -11.72 29.98
C ASN A 9 76.78 -11.77 28.66
N GLU A 10 75.93 -12.77 28.47
CA GLU A 10 74.88 -12.69 27.44
C GLU A 10 73.84 -11.66 27.90
N GLN A 11 73.94 -10.42 27.39
CA GLN A 11 72.86 -9.47 27.40
C GLN A 11 71.74 -10.00 26.49
N GLN A 12 70.69 -10.53 27.07
CA GLN A 12 69.44 -10.73 26.40
C GLN A 12 68.93 -9.39 25.84
N VAL A 13 69.10 -9.18 24.55
CA VAL A 13 68.46 -8.08 23.82
C VAL A 13 66.97 -8.32 23.87
N GLN A 14 66.29 -7.65 24.81
CA GLN A 14 64.82 -7.52 24.77
C GLN A 14 64.47 -6.78 23.48
N GLN A 15 64.01 -7.51 22.45
CA GLN A 15 63.38 -6.90 21.30
C GLN A 15 62.22 -6.04 21.78
N PRO A 16 62.11 -4.77 21.33
CA PRO A 16 60.97 -3.94 21.67
C PRO A 16 59.71 -4.60 21.07
N MET A 17 58.86 -5.14 21.91
CA MET A 17 57.53 -5.59 21.51
C MET A 17 56.82 -4.40 20.85
N GLY A 18 56.62 -4.52 19.55
CA GLY A 18 56.14 -3.43 18.70
C GLY A 18 54.84 -2.85 19.25
N CYS A 19 54.68 -1.54 19.06
CA CYS A 19 53.51 -0.72 19.41
C CYS A 19 52.18 -1.31 18.94
N LEU A 20 52.18 -2.19 17.95
CA LEU A 20 51.03 -2.93 17.39
C LEU A 20 50.42 -3.94 18.36
N HIS A 21 51.19 -4.47 19.36
CA HIS A 21 50.64 -5.42 20.33
C HIS A 21 49.76 -4.72 21.40
N ARG A 22 50.05 -3.45 21.70
CA ARG A 22 49.38 -2.64 22.69
C ARG A 22 47.98 -2.12 22.23
N PHE A 23 47.62 -2.26 20.94
CA PHE A 23 46.33 -1.83 20.34
C PHE A 23 45.54 -2.97 19.73
N SER A 24 45.84 -4.22 20.08
CA SER A 24 45.25 -5.41 19.46
C SER A 24 43.71 -5.44 19.58
N LYS A 25 43.14 -5.09 20.72
CA LYS A 25 41.69 -5.04 20.95
C LYS A 25 41.02 -3.90 20.18
N THR A 26 41.61 -2.70 20.18
CA THR A 26 41.11 -1.52 19.46
C THR A 26 41.12 -1.72 17.96
N ILE A 27 42.20 -2.27 17.40
CA ILE A 27 42.29 -2.61 15.98
C ILE A 27 41.19 -3.60 15.59
N LYS A 28 40.93 -4.57 16.46
CA LYS A 28 39.88 -5.57 16.21
C LYS A 28 38.49 -4.96 16.17
N VAL A 29 38.16 -4.06 17.08
CA VAL A 29 36.88 -3.31 17.06
C VAL A 29 36.74 -2.51 15.77
N VAL A 30 37.82 -1.87 15.28
CA VAL A 30 37.81 -1.15 14.00
C VAL A 30 37.55 -2.11 12.83
N ILE A 31 38.22 -3.28 12.82
CA ILE A 31 38.00 -4.30 11.79
C ILE A 31 36.53 -4.80 11.81
N ILE A 32 35.97 -5.06 13.00
CA ILE A 32 34.57 -5.46 13.15
C ILE A 32 33.63 -4.36 12.61
N GLY A 33 33.89 -3.08 12.93
CA GLY A 33 33.13 -1.95 12.39
C GLY A 33 33.19 -1.89 10.86
N LEU A 34 34.38 -2.10 10.27
CA LEU A 34 34.57 -2.12 8.83
C LEU A 34 33.85 -3.32 8.17
N LEU A 35 33.83 -4.50 8.82
CA LEU A 35 33.08 -5.66 8.36
C LEU A 35 31.57 -5.41 8.39
N ILE A 36 31.05 -4.73 9.42
CA ILE A 36 29.64 -4.34 9.48
C ILE A 36 29.30 -3.42 8.30
N LEU A 37 30.13 -2.41 8.03
CA LEU A 37 29.93 -1.54 6.88
C LEU A 37 30.01 -2.31 5.54
N LEU A 38 30.91 -3.27 5.42
CA LEU A 38 31.00 -4.12 4.22
C LEU A 38 29.72 -4.96 4.04
N LEU A 39 29.12 -5.48 5.11
CA LEU A 39 27.89 -6.26 5.06
C LEU A 39 26.65 -5.42 4.75
N MET A 40 26.72 -4.08 4.85
CA MET A 40 25.64 -3.21 4.37
C MET A 40 25.47 -3.28 2.85
N ILE A 41 26.52 -3.65 2.10
CA ILE A 41 26.44 -3.81 0.63
C ILE A 41 25.45 -4.92 0.25
N PRO A 42 25.62 -6.20 0.68
CA PRO A 42 24.63 -7.24 0.39
C PRO A 42 23.25 -6.93 1.00
N MET A 43 23.16 -6.26 2.14
CA MET A 43 21.88 -5.85 2.70
C MET A 43 21.14 -4.86 1.80
N PHE A 44 21.83 -3.85 1.29
CA PHE A 44 21.24 -2.91 0.32
C PHE A 44 20.77 -3.62 -0.96
N MET A 45 21.54 -4.61 -1.46
CA MET A 45 21.11 -5.42 -2.60
C MET A 45 19.83 -6.22 -2.30
N ILE A 46 19.70 -6.75 -1.08
CA ILE A 46 18.49 -7.49 -0.66
C ILE A 46 17.30 -6.53 -0.51
N GLU A 47 17.47 -5.34 0.07
CA GLU A 47 16.40 -4.33 0.16
C GLU A 47 15.91 -3.91 -1.24
N ASN A 48 16.83 -3.71 -2.19
CA ASN A 48 16.49 -3.43 -3.58
C ASN A 48 15.72 -4.60 -4.22
N LEU A 49 16.14 -5.84 -3.96
CA LEU A 49 15.47 -7.04 -4.46
C LEU A 49 14.03 -7.15 -3.90
N ILE A 50 13.82 -6.87 -2.60
CA ILE A 50 12.49 -6.85 -1.98
C ILE A 50 11.62 -5.77 -2.66
N SER A 51 12.17 -4.57 -2.89
CA SER A 51 11.46 -3.48 -3.56
C SER A 51 11.13 -3.82 -5.02
N GLU A 52 12.04 -4.45 -5.74
CA GLU A 52 11.84 -4.92 -7.12
C GLU A 52 10.70 -5.94 -7.18
N ARG A 53 10.67 -6.93 -6.27
CA ARG A 53 9.60 -7.94 -6.21
C ARG A 53 8.24 -7.31 -5.91
N GLY A 54 8.18 -6.34 -4.99
CA GLY A 54 6.96 -5.58 -4.71
C GLY A 54 6.45 -4.82 -5.95
N ARG A 55 7.34 -4.18 -6.70
CA ARG A 55 7.01 -3.50 -7.95
C ARG A 55 6.55 -4.46 -9.05
N THR A 56 7.22 -5.59 -9.23
CA THR A 56 6.81 -6.62 -10.20
C THR A 56 5.41 -7.16 -9.87
N GLN A 57 5.04 -7.22 -8.58
CA GLN A 57 3.68 -7.57 -8.19
C GLN A 57 2.68 -6.50 -8.61
N GLU A 58 2.97 -5.21 -8.38
CA GLU A 58 2.11 -4.11 -8.83
C GLU A 58 1.94 -4.13 -10.35
N GLU A 59 3.02 -4.31 -11.11
CA GLU A 59 2.99 -4.45 -12.57
C GLU A 59 2.11 -5.64 -13.02
N ALA A 60 2.18 -6.77 -12.33
CA ALA A 60 1.35 -7.94 -12.63
C ALA A 60 -0.15 -7.68 -12.33
N ILE A 61 -0.44 -6.94 -11.24
CA ILE A 61 -1.80 -6.51 -10.89
C ILE A 61 -2.36 -5.59 -11.97
N ASP A 62 -1.56 -4.62 -12.41
CA ASP A 62 -1.96 -3.65 -13.44
C ASP A 62 -2.18 -4.36 -14.79
N GLU A 63 -1.29 -5.28 -15.21
CA GLU A 63 -1.45 -6.07 -16.44
C GLU A 63 -2.76 -6.85 -16.46
N VAL A 64 -3.14 -7.49 -15.35
CA VAL A 64 -4.39 -8.25 -15.25
C VAL A 64 -5.59 -7.29 -15.26
N SER A 65 -5.50 -6.19 -14.51
CA SER A 65 -6.55 -5.18 -14.42
C SER A 65 -6.81 -4.53 -15.79
N GLU A 66 -5.77 -4.22 -16.55
CA GLU A 66 -5.89 -3.66 -17.91
C GLU A 66 -6.58 -4.62 -18.89
N LYS A 67 -6.38 -5.92 -18.74
CA LYS A 67 -7.02 -6.94 -19.60
C LYS A 67 -8.45 -7.28 -19.17
N TRP A 68 -8.75 -7.18 -17.89
CA TRP A 68 -10.07 -7.47 -17.33
C TRP A 68 -10.98 -6.26 -17.34
N SER A 69 -10.65 -5.28 -16.59
CA SER A 69 -11.12 -3.90 -16.45
C SER A 69 -10.47 -3.27 -15.23
N LEU A 70 -10.19 -1.99 -15.27
CA LEU A 70 -9.58 -1.23 -14.18
C LEU A 70 -10.55 -1.08 -12.99
N ALA A 71 -10.04 -0.45 -11.93
CA ALA A 71 -10.85 0.03 -10.82
C ALA A 71 -11.95 0.98 -11.32
N GLN A 72 -13.19 0.78 -10.85
CA GLN A 72 -14.34 1.52 -11.36
C GLN A 72 -14.78 2.62 -10.40
N THR A 73 -15.03 3.79 -10.95
CA THR A 73 -15.79 4.86 -10.31
C THR A 73 -16.99 5.20 -11.18
N ILE A 74 -18.17 5.18 -10.60
CA ILE A 74 -19.43 5.47 -11.29
C ILE A 74 -19.88 6.88 -10.92
N THR A 75 -19.99 7.75 -11.94
CA THR A 75 -20.44 9.12 -11.78
C THR A 75 -21.71 9.33 -12.62
N GLY A 76 -22.85 9.39 -11.96
CA GLY A 76 -24.12 9.55 -12.67
C GLY A 76 -25.26 8.69 -12.10
N PRO A 77 -26.43 8.76 -12.80
CA PRO A 77 -26.68 9.57 -13.97
C PRO A 77 -26.83 11.06 -13.65
N TYR A 78 -26.54 11.92 -14.62
CA TYR A 78 -26.82 13.35 -14.56
C TYR A 78 -27.26 13.85 -15.94
N LEU A 79 -27.93 15.01 -15.98
CA LEU A 79 -28.39 15.62 -17.23
C LEU A 79 -27.45 16.74 -17.63
N ASN A 80 -27.10 16.80 -18.91
CA ASN A 80 -26.48 17.95 -19.53
C ASN A 80 -27.51 18.63 -20.48
N LEU A 81 -27.83 19.87 -20.17
CA LEU A 81 -28.73 20.72 -20.92
C LEU A 81 -27.94 21.85 -21.57
N GLN A 82 -28.23 22.14 -22.82
CA GLN A 82 -27.59 23.22 -23.55
C GLN A 82 -28.45 24.45 -23.57
N TYR A 83 -27.81 25.65 -23.54
CA TYR A 83 -28.51 26.92 -23.69
C TYR A 83 -27.64 27.96 -24.42
N PRO A 84 -28.25 28.85 -25.26
CA PRO A 84 -27.53 29.88 -25.94
C PRO A 84 -27.19 31.06 -25.01
N VAL A 85 -25.96 31.55 -25.14
CA VAL A 85 -25.50 32.77 -24.46
C VAL A 85 -25.00 33.74 -25.51
N VAL A 86 -25.46 34.99 -25.47
CA VAL A 86 -24.96 36.04 -26.36
C VAL A 86 -23.69 36.64 -25.72
N ILE A 87 -22.56 36.44 -26.37
CA ILE A 87 -21.29 37.05 -25.99
C ILE A 87 -21.04 38.24 -26.88
N GLU A 88 -20.90 39.42 -26.33
CA GLU A 88 -20.53 40.63 -27.05
C GLU A 88 -19.00 40.81 -26.96
N ASN A 89 -18.32 40.70 -28.10
CA ASN A 89 -16.89 40.89 -28.19
C ASN A 89 -16.60 41.94 -29.26
N ASN A 90 -15.96 43.05 -28.92
CA ASN A 90 -15.64 44.19 -29.82
C ASN A 90 -16.83 44.75 -30.62
N GLY A 91 -18.05 44.76 -30.01
CA GLY A 91 -19.27 45.26 -30.70
C GLY A 91 -19.97 44.22 -31.60
N GLU A 92 -19.40 43.02 -31.79
CA GLU A 92 -20.06 41.92 -32.46
C GLU A 92 -20.78 41.00 -31.48
N LYS A 93 -22.06 40.73 -31.72
CA LYS A 93 -22.85 39.77 -30.91
C LYS A 93 -22.69 38.37 -31.50
N LYS A 94 -22.02 37.48 -30.76
CA LYS A 94 -21.87 36.08 -31.15
C LYS A 94 -22.68 35.19 -30.20
N VAL A 95 -23.48 34.29 -30.72
CA VAL A 95 -24.19 33.29 -29.95
C VAL A 95 -23.21 32.13 -29.65
N SER A 96 -23.00 31.82 -28.38
CA SER A 96 -22.25 30.66 -27.92
C SER A 96 -23.19 29.72 -27.17
N ILE A 97 -23.05 28.42 -27.41
CA ILE A 97 -23.81 27.39 -26.67
C ILE A 97 -23.01 27.01 -25.44
N LYS A 98 -23.66 27.05 -24.30
CA LYS A 98 -23.09 26.64 -23.02
C LYS A 98 -23.82 25.43 -22.47
N ASP A 99 -23.11 24.66 -21.61
CA ASP A 99 -23.62 23.49 -20.97
C ASP A 99 -24.05 23.80 -19.54
N LEU A 100 -25.13 23.17 -19.09
CA LEU A 100 -25.64 23.17 -17.74
C LEU A 100 -25.82 21.74 -17.28
N ILE A 101 -25.20 21.39 -16.17
CA ILE A 101 -25.34 20.07 -15.55
C ILE A 101 -26.42 20.15 -14.46
N LEU A 102 -27.35 19.21 -14.50
CA LEU A 102 -28.37 19.01 -13.48
C LEU A 102 -28.20 17.61 -12.86
N PHE A 103 -27.97 17.56 -11.57
CA PHE A 103 -27.91 16.33 -10.78
C PHE A 103 -29.29 15.84 -10.33
N PRO A 104 -29.47 14.53 -10.10
CA PRO A 104 -30.76 13.97 -9.67
C PRO A 104 -31.15 14.42 -8.25
N ASP A 105 -32.44 14.45 -7.95
CA ASP A 105 -32.93 14.63 -6.58
C ASP A 105 -32.59 13.44 -5.72
N GLU A 106 -32.78 12.26 -6.24
CA GLU A 106 -32.47 11.00 -5.55
C GLU A 106 -31.59 10.12 -6.42
N LEU A 107 -30.59 9.51 -5.81
CA LEU A 107 -29.75 8.48 -6.42
C LEU A 107 -29.66 7.30 -5.45
N MET A 108 -30.33 6.22 -5.79
CA MET A 108 -30.31 4.95 -5.05
C MET A 108 -29.57 3.92 -5.90
N VAL A 109 -28.47 3.39 -5.38
CA VAL A 109 -27.70 2.34 -6.01
C VAL A 109 -27.83 1.07 -5.18
N SER A 110 -28.27 -0.01 -5.79
CA SER A 110 -28.22 -1.35 -5.21
C SER A 110 -27.33 -2.24 -6.04
N GLY A 111 -26.38 -2.92 -5.41
CA GLY A 111 -25.37 -3.70 -6.12
C GLY A 111 -25.06 -5.03 -5.46
N GLN A 112 -24.92 -6.07 -6.29
CA GLN A 112 -24.37 -7.36 -5.92
C GLN A 112 -23.08 -7.57 -6.70
N LEU A 113 -22.00 -7.88 -5.98
CA LEU A 113 -20.69 -8.12 -6.57
C LEU A 113 -20.28 -9.57 -6.33
N LYS A 114 -19.78 -10.20 -7.37
CA LYS A 114 -19.13 -11.50 -7.31
C LYS A 114 -17.64 -11.28 -7.54
N THR A 115 -16.86 -11.44 -6.48
CA THR A 115 -15.39 -11.32 -6.55
C THR A 115 -14.77 -12.67 -6.91
N GLU A 116 -13.65 -12.60 -7.63
CA GLU A 116 -12.85 -13.74 -8.05
C GLU A 116 -11.37 -13.37 -7.97
N ILE A 117 -10.51 -14.31 -7.56
CA ILE A 117 -9.08 -14.13 -7.53
C ILE A 117 -8.47 -14.74 -8.79
N LEU A 118 -7.90 -13.92 -9.65
CA LEU A 118 -7.12 -14.34 -10.80
C LEU A 118 -5.65 -14.45 -10.42
N LYS A 119 -4.95 -15.45 -10.95
CA LYS A 119 -3.53 -15.65 -10.71
C LYS A 119 -2.72 -15.30 -11.96
N ARG A 120 -1.69 -14.50 -11.77
CA ARG A 120 -0.67 -14.21 -12.77
C ARG A 120 0.69 -14.59 -12.18
N SER A 121 1.26 -15.72 -12.62
CA SER A 121 2.43 -16.34 -11.98
C SER A 121 2.14 -16.62 -10.48
N ILE A 122 2.92 -16.08 -9.57
CA ILE A 122 2.73 -16.20 -8.10
C ILE A 122 1.82 -15.10 -7.52
N TYR A 123 1.41 -14.12 -8.34
CA TYR A 123 0.64 -12.96 -7.88
C TYR A 123 -0.86 -13.19 -8.02
N GLU A 124 -1.59 -12.74 -7.02
CA GLU A 124 -3.05 -12.82 -6.95
C GLU A 124 -3.66 -11.44 -7.17
N VAL A 125 -4.65 -11.37 -8.05
CA VAL A 125 -5.36 -10.13 -8.39
C VAL A 125 -6.84 -10.33 -8.17
N ASN A 126 -7.43 -9.50 -7.32
CA ASN A 126 -8.87 -9.54 -7.13
C ASN A 126 -9.58 -8.76 -8.23
N VAL A 127 -10.48 -9.45 -8.91
CA VAL A 127 -11.39 -8.90 -9.91
C VAL A 127 -12.83 -9.16 -9.49
N TYR A 128 -13.77 -8.43 -10.05
CA TYR A 128 -15.18 -8.63 -9.75
C TYR A 128 -16.07 -8.45 -10.98
N GLN A 129 -17.24 -9.03 -10.90
CA GLN A 129 -18.39 -8.73 -11.73
C GLN A 129 -19.49 -8.16 -10.84
N SER A 130 -20.11 -7.08 -11.26
CA SER A 130 -21.18 -6.43 -10.50
C SER A 130 -22.46 -6.35 -11.32
N GLU A 131 -23.60 -6.54 -10.64
CA GLU A 131 -24.93 -6.22 -11.12
C GLU A 131 -25.44 -5.05 -10.30
N LEU A 132 -25.55 -3.88 -10.96
CA LEU A 132 -25.93 -2.63 -10.32
C LEU A 132 -27.26 -2.17 -10.85
N THR A 133 -28.11 -1.69 -9.97
CA THR A 133 -29.36 -1.00 -10.32
C THR A 133 -29.31 0.40 -9.71
N LEU A 134 -29.37 1.40 -10.58
CA LEU A 134 -29.44 2.83 -10.21
C LEU A 134 -30.87 3.30 -10.41
N LYS A 135 -31.49 3.83 -9.36
CA LYS A 135 -32.85 4.38 -9.37
C LYS A 135 -32.88 5.77 -8.78
N GLY A 136 -33.81 6.58 -9.20
CA GLY A 136 -33.99 7.91 -8.65
C GLY A 136 -34.96 8.75 -9.46
N SER A 137 -34.81 10.05 -9.33
CA SER A 137 -35.67 11.00 -10.08
C SER A 137 -34.93 12.29 -10.39
N PHE A 138 -35.29 12.92 -11.49
CA PHE A 138 -34.91 14.28 -11.84
C PHE A 138 -36.12 15.21 -11.64
N SER A 139 -35.85 16.44 -11.20
CA SER A 139 -36.84 17.52 -11.16
C SER A 139 -36.24 18.84 -11.61
N SER A 140 -37.12 19.78 -11.99
CA SER A 140 -36.70 21.14 -12.35
C SER A 140 -36.69 22.13 -11.18
N GLU A 141 -36.92 21.68 -9.96
CA GLU A 141 -37.00 22.55 -8.77
C GLU A 141 -35.71 23.37 -8.56
N GLU A 142 -34.57 22.75 -8.74
CA GLU A 142 -33.26 23.43 -8.57
C GLU A 142 -32.93 24.33 -9.78
N LEU A 143 -33.41 23.98 -10.97
CA LEU A 143 -33.28 24.84 -12.14
C LEU A 143 -33.98 26.17 -11.96
N LYS A 144 -35.16 26.20 -11.31
CA LYS A 144 -35.92 27.44 -11.01
C LYS A 144 -35.21 28.37 -10.05
N LYS A 145 -34.35 27.84 -9.19
CA LYS A 145 -33.51 28.61 -8.28
C LYS A 145 -32.26 29.15 -8.99
N SER A 146 -31.91 28.60 -10.14
CA SER A 146 -30.84 29.14 -10.96
C SER A 146 -31.29 30.43 -11.66
N ARG A 147 -30.35 31.30 -12.00
CA ARG A 147 -30.64 32.56 -12.73
C ARG A 147 -30.83 32.34 -14.24
N ILE A 148 -30.95 31.11 -14.70
CA ILE A 148 -31.04 30.73 -16.11
C ILE A 148 -32.51 30.59 -16.45
N ASP A 149 -32.92 31.26 -17.55
CA ASP A 149 -34.27 31.16 -18.07
C ASP A 149 -34.52 29.71 -18.63
N MET A 150 -35.51 29.04 -18.04
CA MET A 150 -35.86 27.69 -18.41
C MET A 150 -36.32 27.56 -19.87
N GLU A 151 -36.83 28.66 -20.48
CA GLU A 151 -37.26 28.64 -21.89
C GLU A 151 -36.07 28.58 -22.86
N GLN A 152 -34.90 29.02 -22.43
CA GLN A 152 -33.67 28.94 -23.21
C GLN A 152 -32.99 27.56 -23.14
N LEU A 153 -33.35 26.70 -22.17
CA LEU A 153 -32.79 25.39 -22.06
C LEU A 153 -33.36 24.40 -23.09
N GLN A 154 -32.48 23.69 -23.76
CA GLN A 154 -32.84 22.69 -24.77
C GLN A 154 -33.19 21.35 -24.12
N PHE A 155 -34.44 21.20 -23.64
CA PHE A 155 -34.93 19.94 -23.02
C PHE A 155 -35.25 18.87 -24.08
N ASP A 156 -35.51 19.24 -25.31
CA ASP A 156 -35.81 18.32 -26.40
C ASP A 156 -34.60 17.48 -26.85
N ARG A 157 -33.40 17.93 -26.55
CA ARG A 157 -32.12 17.25 -26.86
C ARG A 157 -31.18 17.20 -25.67
N ALA A 158 -31.72 16.91 -24.49
CA ALA A 158 -30.93 16.76 -23.29
C ALA A 158 -30.06 15.49 -23.35
N ALA A 159 -28.83 15.57 -22.91
CA ALA A 159 -28.01 14.40 -22.77
C ALA A 159 -28.10 13.83 -21.32
N ILE A 160 -28.41 12.56 -21.21
CA ILE A 160 -28.30 11.81 -19.97
C ILE A 160 -26.92 11.19 -19.97
N CYS A 161 -26.11 11.53 -18.99
CA CYS A 161 -24.68 11.16 -18.93
C CYS A 161 -24.42 10.19 -17.78
N LEU A 162 -23.56 9.21 -18.03
CA LEU A 162 -23.08 8.26 -17.04
C LEU A 162 -21.59 8.02 -17.29
N ASN A 163 -20.72 8.54 -16.40
CA ASN A 163 -19.29 8.32 -16.49
C ASN A 163 -18.90 7.03 -15.79
N LEU A 164 -18.00 6.29 -16.41
CA LEU A 164 -17.38 5.05 -15.95
C LEU A 164 -15.88 5.18 -16.18
N THR A 165 -15.08 4.81 -15.22
CA THR A 165 -13.60 4.93 -15.36
C THR A 165 -13.06 4.09 -16.49
N ASP A 166 -13.56 2.86 -16.66
CA ASP A 166 -13.14 1.97 -17.72
C ASP A 166 -14.35 1.32 -18.42
N MET A 167 -14.60 1.73 -19.65
CA MET A 167 -15.71 1.24 -20.45
C MET A 167 -15.56 -0.23 -20.88
N ARG A 168 -14.34 -0.79 -20.85
CA ARG A 168 -14.11 -2.22 -21.14
C ARG A 168 -14.81 -3.15 -20.16
N GLY A 169 -15.15 -2.63 -18.99
CA GLY A 169 -15.92 -3.35 -17.95
C GLY A 169 -17.38 -3.58 -18.32
N ILE A 170 -17.96 -2.83 -19.25
CA ILE A 170 -19.36 -2.96 -19.65
C ILE A 170 -19.57 -4.34 -20.29
N SER A 171 -20.48 -5.15 -19.71
CA SER A 171 -20.72 -6.52 -20.15
C SER A 171 -21.96 -6.65 -21.03
N GLU A 172 -22.91 -5.72 -20.94
CA GLU A 172 -24.18 -5.71 -21.69
C GLU A 172 -24.53 -4.26 -22.08
N GLN A 173 -25.39 -4.13 -23.07
CA GLN A 173 -25.90 -2.81 -23.48
C GLN A 173 -26.63 -2.14 -22.31
N ILE A 174 -26.27 -0.91 -22.04
CA ILE A 174 -26.88 -0.10 -20.98
C ILE A 174 -28.06 0.68 -21.56
N SER A 175 -29.16 0.68 -20.83
CA SER A 175 -30.33 1.50 -21.13
C SER A 175 -30.84 2.18 -19.87
N ILE A 176 -31.50 3.32 -20.06
CA ILE A 176 -32.23 4.02 -19.02
C ILE A 176 -33.72 4.01 -19.33
N THR A 177 -34.50 3.55 -18.38
CA THR A 177 -35.95 3.80 -18.38
C THR A 177 -36.17 5.13 -17.68
N LEU A 178 -36.80 6.10 -18.35
CA LEU A 178 -37.07 7.44 -17.84
C LEU A 178 -38.54 7.77 -18.04
N GLY A 179 -39.32 7.79 -16.96
CA GLY A 179 -40.79 7.78 -17.06
C GLY A 179 -41.26 6.54 -17.78
N ASP A 180 -42.01 6.74 -18.88
CA ASP A 180 -42.55 5.66 -19.75
C ASP A 180 -41.64 5.35 -20.95
N SER A 181 -40.54 6.05 -21.12
CA SER A 181 -39.62 5.93 -22.27
C SER A 181 -38.33 5.21 -21.92
N VAL A 182 -37.79 4.46 -22.90
CA VAL A 182 -36.52 3.77 -22.78
C VAL A 182 -35.52 4.37 -23.75
N TYR A 183 -34.37 4.77 -23.28
CA TYR A 183 -33.26 5.29 -24.06
C TYR A 183 -32.06 4.37 -23.94
N ILE A 184 -31.37 4.15 -25.07
CA ILE A 184 -30.17 3.32 -25.12
C ILE A 184 -28.96 4.26 -25.01
N PHE A 185 -28.01 3.88 -24.19
CA PHE A 185 -26.74 4.63 -24.08
C PHE A 185 -25.83 4.33 -25.26
N GLU A 186 -25.20 5.38 -25.76
CA GLU A 186 -24.15 5.35 -26.78
C GLU A 186 -22.78 5.64 -26.14
N PRO A 187 -21.68 5.09 -26.70
CA PRO A 187 -20.35 5.31 -26.20
C PRO A 187 -19.88 6.75 -26.42
N GLY A 188 -19.04 7.24 -25.47
CA GLY A 188 -18.47 8.60 -25.49
C GLY A 188 -19.37 9.61 -24.81
N MET A 189 -18.84 10.82 -24.58
CA MET A 189 -19.53 11.89 -23.85
C MET A 189 -19.87 13.11 -24.71
N ASP A 190 -19.41 13.14 -25.98
CA ASP A 190 -19.65 14.20 -26.93
C ASP A 190 -19.42 15.62 -26.37
N ASN A 191 -18.34 15.78 -25.57
CA ASN A 191 -17.97 16.99 -24.81
C ASN A 191 -19.03 17.48 -23.79
N ARG A 192 -20.00 16.63 -23.44
CA ARG A 192 -21.12 16.98 -22.52
C ARG A 192 -20.93 16.38 -21.12
N GLY A 193 -19.82 15.72 -20.84
CA GLY A 193 -19.57 15.04 -19.56
C GLY A 193 -18.77 15.84 -18.58
N ILE A 194 -18.87 15.44 -17.30
CA ILE A 194 -17.97 15.87 -16.24
C ILE A 194 -16.56 15.34 -16.51
N ASP A 195 -16.48 14.13 -17.04
CA ASP A 195 -15.27 13.46 -17.51
C ASP A 195 -15.46 13.00 -18.95
N ASN A 196 -14.38 12.77 -19.68
CA ASN A 196 -14.40 12.36 -21.10
C ASN A 196 -14.72 10.86 -21.27
N THR A 197 -14.69 10.05 -20.23
CA THR A 197 -14.96 8.61 -20.26
C THR A 197 -16.37 8.30 -19.79
N GLY A 198 -17.14 7.55 -20.59
CA GLY A 198 -18.48 7.17 -20.21
C GLY A 198 -19.41 6.95 -21.40
N VAL A 199 -20.70 6.92 -21.10
CA VAL A 199 -21.78 6.72 -22.06
C VAL A 199 -22.83 7.81 -21.91
N HIS A 200 -23.52 8.16 -23.00
CA HIS A 200 -24.59 9.13 -22.98
C HIS A 200 -25.81 8.66 -23.78
N ALA A 201 -26.97 9.21 -23.47
CA ALA A 201 -28.19 9.01 -24.23
C ALA A 201 -28.88 10.36 -24.47
N ILE A 202 -29.32 10.63 -25.71
CA ILE A 202 -30.08 11.83 -25.99
C ILE A 202 -31.56 11.56 -25.77
N ALA A 203 -32.20 12.40 -24.98
CA ALA A 203 -33.58 12.24 -24.57
C ALA A 203 -34.37 13.55 -24.69
N ASN A 204 -35.66 13.43 -24.99
CA ASN A 204 -36.58 14.56 -24.88
C ASN A 204 -37.16 14.63 -23.48
N LEU A 205 -36.75 15.66 -22.73
CA LEU A 205 -37.09 15.87 -21.33
C LEU A 205 -38.04 17.07 -21.16
N SER A 206 -38.84 17.41 -22.16
CA SER A 206 -39.76 18.58 -22.14
C SER A 206 -40.78 18.52 -20.98
N GLU A 207 -41.05 17.33 -20.44
CA GLU A 207 -41.89 17.14 -19.26
C GLU A 207 -41.30 17.81 -17.98
N LEU A 208 -39.98 17.98 -17.91
CA LEU A 208 -39.34 18.68 -16.79
C LEU A 208 -39.72 20.18 -16.75
N LYS A 209 -40.03 20.81 -17.88
CA LYS A 209 -40.55 22.18 -17.90
C LYS A 209 -41.87 22.34 -17.14
N GLN A 210 -42.68 21.27 -17.11
CA GLN A 210 -43.99 21.25 -16.46
C GLN A 210 -43.94 20.91 -14.96
N ASN A 211 -42.75 20.89 -14.34
CA ASN A 211 -42.51 20.48 -12.94
C ASN A 211 -42.83 19.01 -12.62
N LYS A 212 -42.89 18.15 -13.62
CA LYS A 212 -43.11 16.75 -13.38
C LYS A 212 -41.79 16.11 -12.94
N LYS A 213 -41.82 15.33 -11.86
CA LYS A 213 -40.69 14.50 -11.48
C LYS A 213 -40.58 13.37 -12.50
N LEU A 214 -39.38 13.16 -13.02
CA LEU A 214 -39.06 12.07 -13.95
C LEU A 214 -38.30 10.97 -13.21
N PRO A 215 -38.95 9.86 -12.86
CA PRO A 215 -38.26 8.72 -12.28
C PRO A 215 -37.39 8.04 -13.32
N TYR A 216 -36.26 7.50 -12.88
CA TYR A 216 -35.36 6.72 -13.75
C TYR A 216 -34.92 5.41 -13.11
N GLU A 217 -34.63 4.43 -14.00
CA GLU A 217 -34.01 3.16 -13.64
C GLU A 217 -32.95 2.80 -14.69
N ILE A 218 -31.73 2.48 -14.23
CA ILE A 218 -30.61 1.98 -15.04
C ILE A 218 -30.14 0.67 -14.45
N LYS A 219 -29.96 -0.35 -15.30
CA LYS A 219 -29.32 -1.61 -14.91
C LYS A 219 -27.97 -1.71 -15.64
N ILE A 220 -26.94 -2.05 -14.86
CA ILE A 220 -25.56 -2.11 -15.37
C ILE A 220 -24.94 -3.41 -14.91
N LYS A 221 -24.41 -4.20 -15.85
CA LYS A 221 -23.46 -5.28 -15.54
C LYS A 221 -22.05 -4.82 -15.85
N LEU A 222 -21.26 -4.65 -14.80
CA LEU A 222 -19.95 -4.03 -14.90
C LEU A 222 -18.89 -4.93 -14.30
N LYS A 223 -17.81 -5.15 -15.03
CA LYS A 223 -16.56 -5.76 -14.53
C LYS A 223 -15.66 -4.68 -14.00
N GLY A 224 -14.80 -5.05 -13.04
CA GLY A 224 -13.77 -4.18 -12.51
C GLY A 224 -12.73 -4.97 -11.73
N SER A 225 -11.70 -4.28 -11.29
CA SER A 225 -10.64 -4.80 -10.43
C SER A 225 -10.43 -3.87 -9.24
N GLN A 226 -9.89 -4.41 -8.18
CA GLN A 226 -9.38 -3.69 -7.02
C GLN A 226 -10.39 -2.83 -6.24
N SER A 227 -11.22 -1.97 -6.89
CA SER A 227 -12.18 -1.11 -6.19
C SER A 227 -13.42 -0.78 -6.99
N LEU A 228 -14.52 -0.48 -6.29
CA LEU A 228 -15.74 0.09 -6.84
C LEU A 228 -16.15 1.30 -6.01
N ASN A 229 -16.19 2.45 -6.67
CA ASN A 229 -16.51 3.73 -6.05
C ASN A 229 -17.70 4.41 -6.73
N PHE A 230 -18.32 5.32 -6.00
CA PHE A 230 -19.47 6.12 -6.44
C PHE A 230 -19.23 7.59 -6.14
N ILE A 231 -19.77 8.47 -6.98
CA ILE A 231 -19.85 9.91 -6.72
C ILE A 231 -21.27 10.25 -6.24
N PRO A 232 -21.43 10.94 -5.10
CA PRO A 232 -22.76 11.22 -4.54
C PRO A 232 -23.42 12.43 -5.23
N LEU A 233 -24.03 12.24 -6.42
CA LEU A 233 -24.63 13.34 -7.20
C LEU A 233 -26.05 13.72 -6.75
N GLY A 234 -26.80 12.77 -6.15
CA GLY A 234 -28.18 13.04 -5.69
C GLY A 234 -28.23 14.07 -4.56
N LYS A 235 -29.35 14.82 -4.43
CA LYS A 235 -29.63 15.54 -3.18
C LYS A 235 -29.59 14.58 -1.99
N THR A 236 -30.09 13.37 -2.20
CA THR A 236 -29.89 12.22 -1.33
C THR A 236 -29.33 11.10 -2.19
N THR A 237 -28.10 10.66 -1.86
CA THR A 237 -27.50 9.46 -2.46
C THR A 237 -27.49 8.34 -1.45
N ARG A 238 -28.02 7.18 -1.81
CA ARG A 238 -27.96 5.93 -1.04
C ARG A 238 -27.29 4.86 -1.88
N VAL A 239 -26.37 4.12 -1.26
CA VAL A 239 -25.66 3.01 -1.91
C VAL A 239 -25.73 1.80 -1.00
N ASP A 240 -26.27 0.70 -1.50
CA ASP A 240 -26.34 -0.60 -0.85
C ASP A 240 -25.52 -1.61 -1.64
N LEU A 241 -24.42 -2.10 -1.07
CA LEU A 241 -23.56 -3.10 -1.71
C LEU A 241 -23.48 -4.38 -0.92
N LYS A 242 -23.45 -5.50 -1.65
CA LYS A 242 -23.14 -6.83 -1.13
C LYS A 242 -22.10 -7.50 -1.99
N ALA A 243 -21.12 -8.16 -1.38
CA ALA A 243 -20.09 -8.92 -2.11
C ALA A 243 -19.62 -10.13 -1.30
N ASN A 244 -19.24 -11.19 -2.00
CA ASN A 244 -18.59 -12.37 -1.44
C ASN A 244 -17.11 -12.11 -1.11
N TRP A 245 -16.85 -11.10 -0.25
CA TRP A 245 -15.51 -10.68 0.16
C TRP A 245 -15.47 -10.43 1.66
N ASN A 246 -14.48 -10.97 2.36
CA ASN A 246 -14.43 -10.94 3.83
C ASN A 246 -13.53 -9.86 4.43
N THR A 247 -12.71 -9.18 3.60
CA THR A 247 -11.78 -8.13 4.04
C THR A 247 -11.99 -6.84 3.25
N PRO A 248 -13.21 -6.24 3.25
CA PRO A 248 -13.44 -4.99 2.55
C PRO A 248 -12.70 -3.84 3.25
N SER A 249 -12.08 -2.96 2.46
CA SER A 249 -11.58 -1.67 2.93
C SER A 249 -12.47 -0.56 2.39
N PHE A 250 -13.22 0.10 3.25
CA PHE A 250 -14.07 1.21 2.86
C PHE A 250 -13.22 2.47 2.71
N THR A 251 -13.31 3.11 1.54
CA THR A 251 -12.43 4.21 1.14
C THR A 251 -13.22 5.42 0.68
N GLY A 252 -12.53 6.56 0.54
CA GLY A 252 -13.10 7.82 0.10
C GLY A 252 -13.60 8.70 1.24
N ASN A 253 -14.36 9.74 0.89
CA ASN A 253 -14.76 10.79 1.83
C ASN A 253 -15.91 10.40 2.76
N TYR A 254 -16.61 9.28 2.47
CA TYR A 254 -17.76 8.85 3.26
C TYR A 254 -17.62 7.38 3.63
N LEU A 255 -17.69 7.10 4.93
CA LEU A 255 -17.75 5.74 5.43
C LEU A 255 -19.19 5.21 5.45
N PRO A 256 -19.40 3.89 5.38
CA PRO A 256 -20.74 3.33 5.43
C PRO A 256 -21.42 3.61 6.78
N ASN A 257 -22.71 3.98 6.73
CA ASN A 257 -23.54 4.19 7.91
C ASN A 257 -23.81 2.86 8.63
N ASN A 258 -24.05 1.81 7.85
CA ASN A 258 -24.24 0.44 8.33
C ASN A 258 -23.32 -0.49 7.57
N ARG A 259 -22.70 -1.43 8.28
CA ARG A 259 -21.86 -2.48 7.69
C ARG A 259 -22.00 -3.78 8.47
N ASN A 260 -22.05 -4.86 7.74
CA ASN A 260 -21.98 -6.22 8.30
C ASN A 260 -20.92 -7.00 7.51
N ILE A 261 -19.92 -7.50 8.21
CA ILE A 261 -18.81 -8.26 7.62
C ILE A 261 -18.80 -9.63 8.29
N THR A 262 -18.87 -10.67 7.48
CA THR A 262 -18.80 -12.07 7.90
C THR A 262 -17.53 -12.71 7.33
N GLU A 263 -17.28 -13.97 7.67
CA GLU A 263 -16.14 -14.72 7.13
C GLU A 263 -16.19 -14.94 5.60
N LYS A 264 -17.35 -14.76 4.96
CA LYS A 264 -17.55 -15.06 3.54
C LYS A 264 -17.97 -13.88 2.70
N GLU A 265 -18.65 -12.91 3.29
CA GLU A 265 -19.29 -11.81 2.58
C GLU A 265 -19.37 -10.54 3.43
N PHE A 266 -19.58 -9.41 2.78
CA PHE A 266 -19.98 -8.20 3.46
C PHE A 266 -21.23 -7.59 2.84
N SER A 267 -21.93 -6.77 3.63
CA SER A 267 -22.91 -5.79 3.17
C SER A 267 -22.61 -4.43 3.77
N ALA A 268 -22.76 -3.38 2.99
CA ALA A 268 -22.47 -2.03 3.43
C ALA A 268 -23.47 -1.04 2.82
N GLN A 269 -23.89 -0.06 3.61
CA GLN A 269 -24.86 0.95 3.25
C GLN A 269 -24.32 2.34 3.53
N TRP A 270 -24.40 3.21 2.52
CA TRP A 270 -24.03 4.63 2.62
C TRP A 270 -25.27 5.49 2.40
N GLN A 271 -25.30 6.62 3.06
CA GLN A 271 -26.24 7.70 2.80
C GLN A 271 -25.47 9.03 2.86
N VAL A 272 -25.50 9.75 1.74
CA VAL A 272 -24.84 11.06 1.60
C VAL A 272 -25.91 12.08 1.17
N LEU A 273 -26.02 13.17 1.91
CA LEU A 273 -26.91 14.29 1.59
C LEU A 273 -26.14 15.37 0.82
N ASN A 274 -26.84 16.20 0.05
CA ASN A 274 -26.26 17.34 -0.64
C ASN A 274 -25.57 18.33 0.31
N LEU A 275 -25.97 18.38 1.56
CA LEU A 275 -25.34 19.20 2.61
C LEU A 275 -23.95 18.68 3.05
N ASN A 276 -23.63 17.45 2.71
CA ASN A 276 -22.33 16.83 3.04
C ASN A 276 -21.26 17.07 1.97
N ARG A 277 -21.60 17.72 0.85
CA ARG A 277 -20.72 17.90 -0.30
C ARG A 277 -20.59 19.39 -0.70
N ASN A 278 -19.51 19.73 -1.40
CA ASN A 278 -19.15 21.13 -1.67
C ASN A 278 -19.46 21.58 -3.12
N TYR A 279 -20.50 21.02 -3.74
CA TYR A 279 -20.95 21.44 -5.07
C TYR A 279 -22.48 21.47 -5.16
N SER A 280 -22.99 22.39 -6.00
CA SER A 280 -24.42 22.64 -6.14
C SER A 280 -25.12 21.55 -6.98
N GLN A 281 -26.46 21.50 -6.89
CA GLN A 281 -27.28 20.56 -7.65
C GLN A 281 -27.39 20.94 -9.12
N VAL A 282 -27.19 22.22 -9.42
CA VAL A 282 -27.14 22.77 -10.79
C VAL A 282 -25.80 23.44 -11.00
N MET A 283 -25.10 23.09 -12.04
CA MET A 283 -23.79 23.66 -12.37
C MET A 283 -23.83 24.21 -13.79
N ALA A 284 -23.76 25.54 -13.90
CA ALA A 284 -23.53 26.25 -15.15
C ALA A 284 -22.09 26.75 -15.18
N ASP A 285 -21.46 26.73 -16.35
CA ASP A 285 -20.09 27.22 -16.52
C ASP A 285 -19.08 26.55 -15.54
N TYR A 286 -19.15 25.24 -15.38
CA TYR A 286 -18.26 24.49 -14.50
C TYR A 286 -16.80 24.54 -14.97
N ASN A 287 -15.91 24.66 -14.01
CA ASN A 287 -14.47 24.74 -14.24
C ASN A 287 -13.74 23.52 -13.63
N THR A 288 -12.43 23.44 -13.84
CA THR A 288 -11.59 22.37 -13.32
C THR A 288 -11.68 22.20 -11.78
N SER A 289 -11.92 23.30 -11.02
CA SER A 289 -12.07 23.22 -9.58
C SER A 289 -13.36 22.49 -9.19
N ASN A 290 -14.47 22.79 -9.87
CA ASN A 290 -15.74 22.11 -9.62
C ASN A 290 -15.67 20.61 -9.92
N ILE A 291 -14.97 20.23 -10.99
CA ILE A 291 -14.77 18.82 -11.37
C ILE A 291 -13.96 18.10 -10.27
N LYS A 292 -12.88 18.70 -9.79
CA LYS A 292 -12.09 18.14 -8.68
C LYS A 292 -12.89 17.98 -7.39
N ASP A 293 -13.77 18.92 -7.04
CA ASP A 293 -14.63 18.80 -5.87
C ASP A 293 -15.59 17.61 -5.99
N ILE A 294 -16.10 17.36 -7.20
CA ILE A 294 -16.93 16.19 -7.52
C ILE A 294 -16.11 14.90 -7.37
N GLU A 295 -14.97 14.80 -8.03
CA GLU A 295 -14.08 13.63 -7.99
C GLU A 295 -13.63 13.31 -6.56
N ASN A 296 -13.23 14.32 -5.78
CA ASN A 296 -12.81 14.17 -4.40
C ASN A 296 -13.93 13.69 -3.47
N SER A 297 -15.20 13.83 -3.86
CA SER A 297 -16.33 13.35 -3.07
C SER A 297 -16.57 11.84 -3.22
N SER A 298 -15.74 11.13 -3.94
CA SER A 298 -15.89 9.68 -4.17
C SER A 298 -15.85 8.88 -2.87
N PHE A 299 -16.59 7.79 -2.84
CA PHE A 299 -16.61 6.82 -1.76
C PHE A 299 -16.93 5.43 -2.29
N GLY A 300 -16.54 4.40 -1.56
CA GLY A 300 -16.81 3.04 -1.99
C GLY A 300 -16.04 1.98 -1.21
N VAL A 301 -15.70 0.90 -1.89
CA VAL A 301 -15.03 -0.26 -1.32
C VAL A 301 -13.81 -0.65 -2.14
N ASN A 302 -12.73 -0.96 -1.45
CA ASN A 302 -11.52 -1.50 -2.00
C ASN A 302 -11.42 -2.99 -1.65
N PHE A 303 -11.18 -3.82 -2.66
CA PHE A 303 -11.02 -5.27 -2.58
C PHE A 303 -9.54 -5.69 -2.72
N LYS A 304 -8.61 -4.76 -2.54
CA LYS A 304 -7.18 -5.09 -2.68
C LYS A 304 -6.80 -6.19 -1.70
N ILE A 305 -6.09 -7.17 -2.20
CA ILE A 305 -5.40 -8.15 -1.36
C ILE A 305 -4.24 -7.41 -0.72
N PRO A 306 -4.16 -7.34 0.63
CA PRO A 306 -3.05 -6.65 1.27
C PRO A 306 -1.71 -7.28 0.86
N VAL A 307 -0.81 -6.49 0.29
CA VAL A 307 0.56 -6.90 -0.06
C VAL A 307 1.46 -6.77 1.16
N GLU A 308 1.10 -7.47 2.23
CA GLU A 308 1.81 -7.31 3.50
C GLU A 308 3.20 -7.96 3.49
N GLN A 309 3.38 -9.06 2.74
CA GLN A 309 4.61 -9.87 2.79
C GLN A 309 5.87 -9.09 2.40
N TYR A 310 5.83 -8.26 1.34
CA TYR A 310 6.99 -7.45 0.93
C TYR A 310 7.24 -6.28 1.89
N GLN A 311 6.17 -5.67 2.42
CA GLN A 311 6.28 -4.62 3.42
C GLN A 311 6.85 -5.17 4.74
N GLN A 312 6.38 -6.34 5.19
CA GLN A 312 6.89 -7.01 6.38
C GLN A 312 8.35 -7.45 6.19
N SER A 313 8.70 -7.99 5.01
CA SER A 313 10.09 -8.34 4.65
C SER A 313 11.01 -7.12 4.64
N MET A 314 10.54 -5.99 4.08
CA MET A 314 11.28 -4.72 4.09
C MET A 314 11.45 -4.17 5.50
N ARG A 315 10.41 -4.22 6.34
CA ARG A 315 10.50 -3.85 7.77
C ARG A 315 11.54 -4.73 8.48
N SER A 316 11.53 -6.05 8.23
CA SER A 316 12.52 -6.98 8.78
C SER A 316 13.94 -6.60 8.35
N ALA A 317 14.18 -6.31 7.06
CA ALA A 317 15.50 -5.96 6.51
C ALA A 317 16.08 -4.69 7.17
N LYS A 318 15.25 -3.70 7.48
CA LYS A 318 15.69 -2.48 8.19
C LYS A 318 16.28 -2.75 9.59
N TYR A 319 15.94 -3.88 10.21
CA TYR A 319 16.53 -4.27 11.50
C TYR A 319 17.80 -5.12 11.36
N ALA A 320 18.29 -5.39 10.14
CA ALA A 320 19.46 -6.23 9.90
C ALA A 320 20.70 -5.72 10.60
N ILE A 321 20.96 -4.40 10.56
CA ILE A 321 22.12 -3.80 11.19
C ILE A 321 22.17 -4.09 12.71
N LEU A 322 21.00 -4.11 13.37
CA LEU A 322 20.89 -4.43 14.79
C LEU A 322 21.30 -5.88 15.06
N ILE A 323 20.80 -6.82 14.24
CA ILE A 323 21.14 -8.25 14.39
C ILE A 323 22.64 -8.46 14.16
N ILE A 324 23.20 -7.89 13.10
CA ILE A 324 24.63 -8.03 12.75
C ILE A 324 25.49 -7.46 13.87
N LEU A 325 25.19 -6.22 14.32
CA LEU A 325 25.95 -5.55 15.36
C LEU A 325 25.94 -6.34 16.68
N LEU A 326 24.78 -6.79 17.13
CA LEU A 326 24.68 -7.55 18.38
C LEU A 326 25.33 -8.92 18.27
N THR A 327 25.17 -9.61 17.16
CA THR A 327 25.81 -10.90 16.90
C THR A 327 27.33 -10.76 16.93
N PHE A 328 27.88 -9.76 16.24
CA PHE A 328 29.31 -9.50 16.24
C PHE A 328 29.82 -9.08 17.62
N GLY A 329 29.04 -8.30 18.36
CA GLY A 329 29.31 -7.98 19.75
C GLY A 329 29.44 -9.22 20.65
N VAL A 330 28.50 -10.15 20.52
CA VAL A 330 28.54 -11.41 21.31
C VAL A 330 29.71 -12.31 20.89
N ILE A 331 30.05 -12.38 19.59
CA ILE A 331 31.25 -13.08 19.13
C ILE A 331 32.50 -12.46 19.74
N PHE A 332 32.60 -11.15 19.72
CA PHE A 332 33.74 -10.41 20.31
C PHE A 332 33.86 -10.62 21.82
N PHE A 333 32.75 -10.51 22.59
CA PHE A 333 32.77 -10.83 24.02
C PHE A 333 33.15 -12.28 24.29
N THR A 334 32.61 -13.21 23.50
CA THR A 334 32.92 -14.65 23.62
C THR A 334 34.43 -14.91 23.41
N GLU A 335 35.02 -14.23 22.44
CA GLU A 335 36.45 -14.32 22.16
C GLU A 335 37.31 -13.86 23.33
N ILE A 336 36.98 -12.69 23.91
CA ILE A 336 37.71 -12.13 25.03
C ILE A 336 37.58 -13.03 26.25
N MET A 337 36.35 -13.44 26.60
CA MET A 337 36.08 -14.22 27.80
C MET A 337 36.66 -15.65 27.74
N ASN A 338 36.68 -16.26 26.57
CA ASN A 338 37.18 -17.64 26.42
C ASN A 338 38.63 -17.70 25.94
N LYS A 339 39.32 -16.56 25.77
CA LYS A 339 40.70 -16.47 25.26
C LYS A 339 40.87 -17.26 23.94
N THR A 340 39.81 -17.30 23.08
CA THR A 340 39.84 -17.95 21.77
C THR A 340 40.13 -16.88 20.75
N ARG A 341 40.94 -17.18 19.72
CA ARG A 341 41.17 -16.24 18.61
C ARG A 341 40.24 -16.58 17.48
N ILE A 342 39.35 -15.62 17.10
CA ILE A 342 38.43 -15.73 15.99
C ILE A 342 38.94 -14.85 14.85
N HIS A 343 39.14 -15.43 13.66
CA HIS A 343 39.67 -14.72 12.50
C HIS A 343 38.58 -13.80 11.88
N ALA A 344 38.99 -12.67 11.28
CA ALA A 344 38.07 -11.73 10.63
C ALA A 344 37.17 -12.39 9.55
N LEU A 345 37.70 -13.37 8.80
CA LEU A 345 36.93 -14.14 7.83
C LEU A 345 35.75 -14.90 8.48
N GLN A 346 35.91 -15.37 9.73
CA GLN A 346 34.83 -16.09 10.42
C GLN A 346 33.69 -15.14 10.85
N TYR A 347 34.00 -13.90 11.23
CA TYR A 347 33.01 -12.83 11.41
C TYR A 347 32.25 -12.56 10.10
N LEU A 348 32.99 -12.42 8.98
CA LEU A 348 32.40 -12.19 7.67
C LEU A 348 31.42 -13.32 7.29
N LEU A 349 31.81 -14.60 7.46
CA LEU A 349 30.95 -15.73 7.14
C LEU A 349 29.67 -15.76 7.99
N VAL A 350 29.75 -15.45 9.29
CA VAL A 350 28.58 -15.30 10.14
C VAL A 350 27.72 -14.15 9.66
N GLY A 351 28.31 -12.99 9.32
CA GLY A 351 27.57 -11.87 8.81
C GLY A 351 26.83 -12.15 7.50
N LEU A 352 27.49 -12.88 6.56
CA LEU A 352 26.87 -13.34 5.32
C LEU A 352 25.70 -14.30 5.60
N ALA A 353 25.83 -15.21 6.59
CA ALA A 353 24.75 -16.09 7.00
C ALA A 353 23.53 -15.29 7.54
N LEU A 354 23.77 -14.18 8.27
CA LEU A 354 22.71 -13.28 8.73
C LEU A 354 22.07 -12.52 7.55
N CYS A 355 22.83 -12.12 6.54
CA CYS A 355 22.28 -11.53 5.32
C CYS A 355 21.43 -12.53 4.53
N LEU A 356 21.87 -13.78 4.41
CA LEU A 356 21.13 -14.85 3.73
C LEU A 356 19.76 -15.11 4.36
N PHE A 357 19.59 -14.89 5.66
CA PHE A 357 18.26 -14.94 6.31
C PHE A 357 17.22 -14.13 5.56
N TYR A 358 17.54 -12.90 5.15
CA TYR A 358 16.60 -12.00 4.47
C TYR A 358 16.28 -12.46 3.05
N SER A 359 17.26 -13.03 2.35
CA SER A 359 17.05 -13.64 1.04
C SER A 359 16.16 -14.90 1.13
N LEU A 360 16.38 -15.75 2.14
CA LEU A 360 15.54 -16.91 2.41
C LEU A 360 14.12 -16.49 2.82
N LEU A 361 14.01 -15.47 3.68
CA LEU A 361 12.72 -14.92 4.12
C LEU A 361 11.91 -14.43 2.91
N LEU A 362 12.52 -13.66 2.00
CA LEU A 362 11.87 -13.20 0.78
C LEU A 362 11.41 -14.38 -0.07
N SER A 363 12.30 -15.33 -0.38
CA SER A 363 11.99 -16.47 -1.23
C SER A 363 10.88 -17.36 -0.66
N PHE A 364 10.93 -17.68 0.62
CA PHE A 364 9.89 -18.50 1.26
C PHE A 364 8.57 -17.74 1.41
N SER A 365 8.61 -16.42 1.69
CA SER A 365 7.39 -15.64 1.89
C SER A 365 6.52 -15.58 0.63
N GLU A 366 7.11 -15.66 -0.55
CA GLU A 366 6.39 -15.72 -1.83
C GLU A 366 5.55 -17.01 -2.00
N HIS A 367 5.90 -18.09 -1.29
CA HIS A 367 5.23 -19.38 -1.44
C HIS A 367 4.31 -19.73 -0.26
N VAL A 368 4.73 -19.41 0.98
CA VAL A 368 4.01 -19.85 2.19
C VAL A 368 3.51 -18.69 3.04
N GLY A 369 3.68 -17.45 2.57
CA GLY A 369 3.35 -16.25 3.33
C GLY A 369 4.43 -15.89 4.36
N PHE A 370 4.35 -14.67 4.93
CA PHE A 370 5.41 -14.11 5.76
C PHE A 370 5.67 -14.89 7.06
N ASN A 371 4.61 -15.21 7.84
CA ASN A 371 4.80 -15.79 9.18
C ASN A 371 5.52 -17.15 9.18
N PRO A 372 5.11 -18.17 8.40
CA PRO A 372 5.84 -19.44 8.33
C PRO A 372 7.21 -19.29 7.68
N ALA A 373 7.36 -18.39 6.69
CA ALA A 373 8.65 -18.11 6.07
C ALA A 373 9.66 -17.53 7.07
N TYR A 374 9.22 -16.59 7.93
CA TYR A 374 10.05 -16.01 8.97
C TYR A 374 10.53 -17.05 9.98
N LEU A 375 9.63 -17.92 10.44
CA LEU A 375 9.96 -18.99 11.37
C LEU A 375 11.00 -19.95 10.75
N LEU A 376 10.79 -20.38 9.50
CA LEU A 376 11.69 -21.31 8.81
C LEU A 376 13.06 -20.68 8.58
N SER A 377 13.12 -19.46 8.06
CA SER A 377 14.38 -18.75 7.79
C SER A 377 15.16 -18.48 9.07
N SER A 378 14.49 -18.06 10.17
CA SER A 378 15.14 -17.85 11.44
C SER A 378 15.70 -19.14 12.03
N ALA A 379 14.94 -20.25 11.99
CA ALA A 379 15.40 -21.55 12.47
C ALA A 379 16.64 -22.03 11.70
N LEU A 380 16.63 -21.96 10.36
CA LEU A 380 17.77 -22.33 9.52
C LEU A 380 19.01 -21.48 9.85
N THR A 381 18.85 -20.17 10.01
CA THR A 381 19.96 -19.27 10.32
C THR A 381 20.53 -19.52 11.73
N ILE A 382 19.67 -19.75 12.72
CA ILE A 382 20.11 -20.09 14.08
C ILE A 382 20.90 -21.40 14.10
N ILE A 383 20.43 -22.42 13.40
CA ILE A 383 21.12 -23.72 13.31
C ILE A 383 22.48 -23.54 12.61
N LEU A 384 22.52 -22.80 11.48
CA LEU A 384 23.74 -22.57 10.72
C LEU A 384 24.79 -21.82 11.57
N VAL A 385 24.42 -20.67 12.14
CA VAL A 385 25.36 -19.85 12.92
C VAL A 385 25.75 -20.53 14.22
N GLY A 386 24.80 -21.17 14.92
CA GLY A 386 25.07 -21.92 16.16
C GLY A 386 25.99 -23.12 15.90
N GLY A 387 25.74 -23.89 14.83
CA GLY A 387 26.59 -25.01 14.41
C GLY A 387 28.00 -24.55 14.03
N TYR A 388 28.12 -23.45 13.28
CA TYR A 388 29.40 -22.86 12.91
C TYR A 388 30.19 -22.38 14.12
N MET A 389 29.53 -21.72 15.09
CA MET A 389 30.16 -21.29 16.35
C MET A 389 30.64 -22.48 17.21
N PHE A 390 29.89 -23.60 17.20
CA PHE A 390 30.32 -24.82 17.84
C PHE A 390 31.58 -25.39 17.19
N GLY A 391 31.67 -25.41 15.86
CA GLY A 391 32.83 -25.85 15.11
C GLY A 391 34.10 -25.04 15.42
N ILE A 392 33.97 -23.70 15.55
CA ILE A 392 35.07 -22.79 15.86
C ILE A 392 35.54 -22.95 17.32
N THR A 393 34.60 -22.87 18.27
CA THR A 393 34.93 -22.80 19.70
C THR A 393 35.17 -24.18 20.33
N LYS A 394 34.69 -25.24 19.69
CA LYS A 394 34.65 -26.62 20.19
C LYS A 394 34.03 -26.74 21.63
N LYS A 395 33.27 -25.71 22.04
CA LYS A 395 32.61 -25.63 23.33
C LYS A 395 31.11 -25.43 23.12
N LYS A 396 30.28 -26.23 23.84
CA LYS A 396 28.81 -26.16 23.76
C LYS A 396 28.25 -24.83 24.27
N LYS A 397 28.84 -24.29 25.37
CA LYS A 397 28.32 -23.08 26.04
C LYS A 397 28.32 -21.83 25.16
N PRO A 398 29.40 -21.44 24.45
CA PRO A 398 29.38 -20.30 23.56
C PRO A 398 28.39 -20.44 22.37
N SER A 399 28.30 -21.64 21.79
CA SER A 399 27.36 -21.94 20.72
C SER A 399 25.91 -21.78 21.18
N LEU A 400 25.57 -22.30 22.36
CA LEU A 400 24.21 -22.17 22.92
C LEU A 400 23.84 -20.73 23.26
N ILE A 401 24.80 -19.94 23.78
CA ILE A 401 24.61 -18.50 24.05
C ILE A 401 24.31 -17.77 22.73
N MET A 402 25.06 -18.06 21.67
CA MET A 402 24.86 -17.44 20.35
C MET A 402 23.50 -17.81 19.76
N SER A 403 23.15 -19.11 19.76
CA SER A 403 21.85 -19.56 19.25
C SER A 403 20.69 -18.97 20.06
N GLY A 404 20.82 -18.90 21.37
CA GLY A 404 19.82 -18.28 22.26
C GLY A 404 19.65 -16.78 22.02
N LEU A 405 20.77 -16.06 21.84
CA LEU A 405 20.71 -14.63 21.48
C LEU A 405 19.97 -14.41 20.16
N LEU A 406 20.36 -15.15 19.10
CA LEU A 406 19.71 -15.04 17.80
C LEU A 406 18.22 -15.38 17.90
N ALA A 407 17.84 -16.40 18.64
CA ALA A 407 16.44 -16.76 18.84
C ALA A 407 15.66 -15.60 19.50
N ILE A 408 16.22 -15.00 20.56
CA ILE A 408 15.60 -13.85 21.26
C ILE A 408 15.48 -12.66 20.29
N LEU A 409 16.51 -12.35 19.52
CA LEU A 409 16.51 -11.24 18.58
C LEU A 409 15.47 -11.46 17.45
N TYR A 410 15.40 -12.65 16.87
CA TYR A 410 14.41 -12.94 15.83
C TYR A 410 12.98 -12.90 16.38
N ILE A 411 12.73 -13.42 17.60
CA ILE A 411 11.43 -13.31 18.26
C ILE A 411 11.08 -11.84 18.50
N TYR A 412 12.01 -11.06 19.02
CA TYR A 412 11.79 -9.64 19.28
C TYR A 412 11.46 -8.86 18.00
N ILE A 413 12.19 -9.08 16.92
CA ILE A 413 11.93 -8.42 15.62
C ILE A 413 10.61 -8.90 15.04
N PHE A 414 10.28 -10.18 15.14
CA PHE A 414 8.98 -10.69 14.70
C PHE A 414 7.83 -9.95 15.40
N VAL A 415 7.90 -9.80 16.72
CA VAL A 415 6.91 -9.05 17.50
C VAL A 415 6.85 -7.59 17.03
N LEU A 416 8.00 -6.94 16.80
CA LEU A 416 8.04 -5.56 16.29
C LEU A 416 7.37 -5.40 14.92
N ILE A 417 7.52 -6.38 14.03
CA ILE A 417 6.91 -6.35 12.70
C ILE A 417 5.39 -6.48 12.81
N GLN A 418 4.89 -7.30 13.74
CA GLN A 418 3.45 -7.50 13.97
C GLN A 418 2.79 -6.28 14.67
N LEU A 419 3.56 -5.49 15.43
CA LEU A 419 3.07 -4.30 16.12
C LEU A 419 3.05 -3.09 15.17
N GLU A 420 1.93 -2.84 14.49
CA GLU A 420 1.82 -1.68 13.58
C GLU A 420 1.85 -0.34 14.33
N THR A 421 1.02 -0.18 15.34
CA THR A 421 0.82 1.10 16.04
C THR A 421 1.90 1.37 17.09
N PHE A 422 2.41 0.35 17.76
CA PHE A 422 3.37 0.47 18.87
C PHE A 422 4.82 0.13 18.47
N ALA A 423 5.09 -0.09 17.19
CA ALA A 423 6.42 -0.50 16.72
C ALA A 423 7.53 0.50 17.12
N LEU A 424 7.26 1.81 17.05
CA LEU A 424 8.23 2.85 17.43
C LEU A 424 8.56 2.80 18.94
N LEU A 425 7.54 2.68 19.79
CA LEU A 425 7.71 2.62 21.26
C LEU A 425 8.44 1.34 21.65
N ALA A 426 8.00 0.18 21.14
CA ALA A 426 8.65 -1.10 21.44
C ALA A 426 10.08 -1.15 20.89
N GLY A 427 10.32 -0.58 19.70
CA GLY A 427 11.65 -0.48 19.10
C GLY A 427 12.62 0.37 19.91
N SER A 428 12.20 1.57 20.33
CA SER A 428 13.04 2.47 21.15
C SER A 428 13.34 1.89 22.55
N LEU A 429 12.33 1.29 23.18
CA LEU A 429 12.53 0.64 24.50
C LEU A 429 13.48 -0.56 24.39
N GLY A 430 13.33 -1.38 23.36
CA GLY A 430 14.22 -2.50 23.13
C GLY A 430 15.66 -2.07 22.86
N LEU A 431 15.88 -1.04 22.03
CA LEU A 431 17.20 -0.47 21.82
C LEU A 431 17.83 0.07 23.10
N PHE A 432 17.04 0.72 23.97
CA PHE A 432 17.49 1.18 25.27
C PHE A 432 17.95 0.02 26.17
N ILE A 433 17.15 -1.06 26.22
CA ILE A 433 17.50 -2.27 27.00
C ILE A 433 18.78 -2.90 26.44
N ILE A 434 18.88 -3.07 25.13
CA ILE A 434 20.06 -3.63 24.45
C ILE A 434 21.30 -2.80 24.76
N LEU A 435 21.22 -1.47 24.64
CA LEU A 435 22.34 -0.57 24.96
C LEU A 435 22.77 -0.70 26.40
N SER A 436 21.80 -0.77 27.33
CA SER A 436 22.09 -0.97 28.79
C SER A 436 22.83 -2.27 29.04
N ILE A 437 22.44 -3.37 28.37
CA ILE A 437 23.11 -4.66 28.47
C ILE A 437 24.55 -4.58 27.93
N VAL A 438 24.74 -3.96 26.74
CA VAL A 438 26.07 -3.78 26.13
C VAL A 438 26.97 -2.94 27.03
N MET A 439 26.47 -1.85 27.61
CA MET A 439 27.22 -1.02 28.55
C MET A 439 27.63 -1.80 29.82
N TYR A 440 26.71 -2.62 30.36
CA TYR A 440 27.01 -3.46 31.51
C TYR A 440 28.13 -4.47 31.24
N PHE A 441 28.12 -5.15 30.09
CA PHE A 441 29.18 -6.08 29.73
C PHE A 441 30.48 -5.38 29.36
N SER A 442 30.41 -4.22 28.69
CA SER A 442 31.61 -3.42 28.34
C SER A 442 32.40 -2.99 29.57
N LYS A 443 31.70 -2.68 30.69
CA LYS A 443 32.36 -2.32 31.95
C LYS A 443 33.24 -3.45 32.52
N LYS A 444 32.96 -4.74 32.18
CA LYS A 444 33.73 -5.90 32.63
C LYS A 444 35.00 -6.16 31.86
N ILE A 445 35.21 -5.46 30.73
CA ILE A 445 36.41 -5.60 29.91
C ILE A 445 37.44 -4.61 30.41
N ASP A 446 38.64 -5.14 30.73
CA ASP A 446 39.81 -4.30 30.92
C ASP A 446 40.37 -3.88 29.57
N TRP A 447 40.14 -2.60 29.22
CA TRP A 447 40.54 -2.02 27.94
C TRP A 447 42.01 -1.58 27.91
N PHE A 448 42.62 -1.45 29.06
CA PHE A 448 43.97 -0.83 29.23
C PHE A 448 45.04 -1.84 29.63
N ASN A 449 44.70 -2.98 30.17
CA ASN A 449 45.63 -4.02 30.57
C ASN A 449 45.54 -5.22 29.61
N GLU A 450 46.63 -5.48 28.91
CA GLU A 450 46.94 -6.75 28.24
C GLU A 450 47.97 -7.55 28.98
#